data_5223c39e301363c838f3113e11c77cb7
#
_entry.id   5223c39e301363c838f3113e11c77cb7
#
_cell.length_a   1.000
_cell.length_b   1.000
_cell.length_c   1.000
_cell.angle_alpha   90.00
_cell.angle_beta   90.00
_cell.angle_gamma   90.00
#
_symmetry.space_group_name_H-M   'P 1'
#
loop_
_entity.id
_entity.type
_entity.pdbx_description
1 polymer ?
#
loop_
_entity_poly.entity_id
_entity_poly.type
_entity_poly.pdbx_seq_one_letter_code
_entity_poly.pdbx_strand_id
1 'polypeptide(L)' 'MEYEEKVCNFKKYAKQSLDLMIDAYKWKAMAMECDDEAMKEKYMSVSNTLFELFMVEHNNIGNMFKEEK' A
#
# COMPACT_ATOMS: atom_id res chain seq x y z
N MET A 1 -17.26 11.51 -19.12
CA MET A 1 -18.17 11.57 -17.99
C MET A 1 -17.46 11.48 -16.68
N GLU A 2 -17.98 12.21 -15.72
CA GLU A 2 -17.33 12.23 -14.41
C GLU A 2 -17.25 10.86 -13.78
N TYR A 3 -18.33 10.09 -13.93
CA TYR A 3 -18.37 8.78 -13.31
C TYR A 3 -17.28 7.87 -13.88
N GLU A 4 -17.15 7.87 -15.19
CA GLU A 4 -16.13 7.05 -15.83
C GLU A 4 -14.74 7.48 -15.43
N GLU A 5 -14.54 8.77 -15.28
CA GLU A 5 -13.26 9.29 -14.86
C GLU A 5 -12.94 8.85 -13.44
N LYS A 6 -13.93 8.90 -12.56
CA LYS A 6 -13.74 8.47 -11.19
C LYS A 6 -13.40 6.99 -11.11
N VAL A 7 -14.08 6.17 -11.90
CA VAL A 7 -13.82 4.75 -11.91
C VAL A 7 -12.41 4.47 -12.43
N CYS A 8 -12.02 5.18 -13.48
CA CYS A 8 -10.68 5.01 -14.04
C CYS A 8 -9.62 5.37 -13.01
N ASN A 9 -9.81 6.49 -12.33
CA ASN A 9 -8.87 6.92 -11.30
C ASN A 9 -8.85 5.94 -10.14
N PHE A 10 -10.01 5.45 -9.77
CA PHE A 10 -10.10 4.47 -8.70
C PHE A 10 -9.27 3.22 -9.02
N LYS A 11 -9.41 2.72 -10.24
CA LYS A 11 -8.66 1.53 -10.65
C LYS A 11 -7.16 1.78 -10.58
N LYS A 12 -6.75 2.96 -11.01
CA LYS A 12 -5.34 3.31 -11.02
C LYS A 12 -4.78 3.33 -9.59
N TYR A 13 -5.47 4.00 -8.68
CA TYR A 13 -5.00 4.11 -7.31
C TYR A 13 -5.14 2.81 -6.56
N ALA A 14 -6.18 2.05 -6.85
CA ALA A 14 -6.35 0.76 -6.21
C ALA A 14 -5.22 -0.19 -6.60
N LYS A 15 -4.79 -0.13 -7.86
CA LYS A 15 -3.69 -0.97 -8.31
C LYS A 15 -2.40 -0.58 -7.59
N GLN A 16 -2.15 0.72 -7.46
CA GLN A 16 -0.96 1.18 -6.75
C GLN A 16 -0.99 0.75 -5.29
N SER A 17 -2.16 0.87 -4.68
CA SER A 17 -2.32 0.48 -3.29
C SER A 17 -2.08 -1.01 -3.12
N LEU A 18 -2.59 -1.81 -4.03
CA LEU A 18 -2.40 -3.25 -3.98
C LEU A 18 -0.93 -3.62 -4.14
N ASP A 19 -0.23 -2.94 -5.06
CA ASP A 19 1.19 -3.17 -5.25
C ASP A 19 1.98 -2.89 -3.98
N LEU A 20 1.63 -1.81 -3.30
CA LEU A 20 2.29 -1.47 -2.04
C LEU A 20 2.05 -2.56 -1.00
N MET A 21 0.84 -3.08 -0.93
CA MET A 21 0.52 -4.13 0.02
C MET A 21 1.32 -5.40 -0.28
N ILE A 22 1.40 -5.76 -1.54
CA ILE A 22 2.14 -6.96 -1.94
C ILE A 22 3.60 -6.80 -1.57
N ASP A 23 4.18 -5.64 -1.86
CA ASP A 23 5.58 -5.40 -1.53
C ASP A 23 5.80 -5.42 -0.02
N ALA A 24 4.87 -4.84 0.74
CA ALA A 24 5.00 -4.84 2.19
C ALA A 24 5.06 -6.25 2.74
N TYR A 25 4.18 -7.11 2.27
CA TYR A 25 4.16 -8.50 2.73
C TYR A 25 5.39 -9.26 2.24
N LYS A 26 5.88 -8.93 1.06
CA LYS A 26 7.09 -9.55 0.55
C LYS A 26 8.26 -9.27 1.49
N TRP A 27 8.44 -8.01 1.88
CA TRP A 27 9.53 -7.65 2.78
C TRP A 27 9.34 -8.25 4.16
N LYS A 28 8.10 -8.36 4.61
CA LYS A 28 7.83 -8.99 5.89
C LYS A 28 8.23 -10.46 5.85
N ALA A 29 7.90 -11.15 4.77
CA ALA A 29 8.27 -12.55 4.63
C ALA A 29 9.77 -12.70 4.62
N MET A 30 10.47 -11.80 3.93
CA MET A 30 11.92 -11.84 3.91
C MET A 30 12.50 -11.65 5.32
N ALA A 31 11.90 -10.77 6.09
CA ALA A 31 12.34 -10.53 7.46
C ALA A 31 12.16 -11.79 8.30
N MET A 32 11.04 -12.46 8.13
CA MET A 32 10.75 -13.65 8.93
C MET A 32 11.69 -14.80 8.64
N GLU A 33 12.23 -14.85 7.42
CA GLU A 33 13.14 -15.92 7.04
C GLU A 33 14.60 -15.53 7.24
N CYS A 34 14.85 -14.33 7.70
CA CYS A 34 16.22 -13.85 7.87
C CYS A 34 16.74 -14.25 9.24
N ASP A 35 17.97 -14.83 9.25
CA ASP A 35 18.59 -15.24 10.50
C ASP A 35 19.36 -14.12 11.16
N ASP A 36 19.73 -13.12 10.38
CA ASP A 36 20.54 -12.00 10.87
C ASP A 36 19.62 -10.95 11.46
N GLU A 37 19.75 -10.67 12.76
CA GLU A 37 18.89 -9.73 13.45
C GLU A 37 18.94 -8.32 12.84
N ALA A 38 20.12 -7.87 12.46
CA ALA A 38 20.27 -6.54 11.92
C ALA A 38 19.54 -6.42 10.58
N MET A 39 19.69 -7.43 9.73
CA MET A 39 19.00 -7.43 8.44
C MET A 39 17.49 -7.60 8.62
N LYS A 40 17.10 -8.41 9.59
CA LYS A 40 15.70 -8.61 9.88
C LYS A 40 15.01 -7.29 10.24
N GLU A 41 15.68 -6.50 11.07
CA GLU A 41 15.12 -5.20 11.46
C GLU A 41 14.99 -4.27 10.26
N LYS A 42 15.99 -4.30 9.37
CA LYS A 42 15.94 -3.49 8.17
C LYS A 42 14.76 -3.88 7.29
N TYR A 43 14.57 -5.17 7.10
CA TYR A 43 13.47 -5.66 6.26
C TYR A 43 12.12 -5.29 6.89
N MET A 44 12.01 -5.42 8.21
CA MET A 44 10.78 -5.05 8.89
C MET A 44 10.50 -3.56 8.77
N SER A 45 11.56 -2.76 8.85
CA SER A 45 11.40 -1.32 8.71
C SER A 45 10.87 -0.95 7.32
N VAL A 46 11.41 -1.60 6.29
CA VAL A 46 10.93 -1.37 4.93
C VAL A 46 9.47 -1.78 4.81
N SER A 47 9.14 -2.94 5.36
CA SER A 47 7.78 -3.43 5.33
C SER A 47 6.82 -2.46 6.01
N ASN A 48 7.20 -1.96 7.18
CA ASN A 48 6.36 -1.02 7.92
C ASN A 48 6.14 0.26 7.15
N THR A 49 7.20 0.77 6.52
CA THR A 49 7.09 1.97 5.72
C THR A 49 6.12 1.77 4.55
N LEU A 50 6.20 0.61 3.92
CA LEU A 50 5.30 0.31 2.80
C LEU A 50 3.85 0.18 3.27
N PHE A 51 3.64 -0.40 4.46
CA PHE A 51 2.29 -0.48 5.01
C PHE A 51 1.74 0.92 5.30
N GLU A 52 2.58 1.82 5.80
CA GLU A 52 2.12 3.18 6.04
C GLU A 52 1.72 3.86 4.74
N LEU A 53 2.52 3.68 3.69
CA LEU A 53 2.18 4.24 2.39
C LEU A 53 0.90 3.64 1.86
N PHE A 54 0.72 2.34 2.05
CA PHE A 54 -0.51 1.67 1.65
C PHE A 54 -1.72 2.30 2.34
N MET A 55 -1.60 2.56 3.64
CA MET A 55 -2.72 3.13 4.38
C MET A 55 -3.07 4.53 3.90
N VAL A 56 -2.04 5.31 3.57
CA VAL A 56 -2.29 6.66 3.04
C VAL A 56 -3.02 6.58 1.72
N GLU A 57 -2.56 5.70 0.83
CA GLU A 57 -3.22 5.54 -0.47
C GLU A 57 -4.64 5.03 -0.31
N HIS A 58 -4.83 4.10 0.62
CA HIS A 58 -6.14 3.54 0.85
C HIS A 58 -7.11 4.61 1.34
N ASN A 59 -6.64 5.48 2.24
CA ASN A 59 -7.47 6.58 2.73
C ASN A 59 -7.80 7.56 1.62
N ASN A 60 -6.84 7.83 0.74
CA ASN A 60 -7.08 8.73 -0.38
C ASN A 60 -8.15 8.17 -1.31
N ILE A 61 -8.12 6.88 -1.54
CA ILE A 61 -9.13 6.24 -2.38
C ILE A 61 -10.51 6.39 -1.75
N GLY A 62 -10.60 6.17 -0.45
CA GLY A 62 -11.85 6.34 0.25
C GLY A 62 -12.37 7.76 0.13
N ASN A 63 -11.47 8.73 0.25
CA ASN A 63 -11.86 10.13 0.19
C ASN A 63 -12.36 10.53 -1.18
N MET A 64 -11.90 9.85 -2.24
CA MET A 64 -12.36 10.17 -3.58
C MET A 64 -13.86 10.01 -3.73
N PHE A 65 -14.45 9.09 -2.99
CA PHE A 65 -15.88 8.85 -3.08
C PHE A 65 -16.67 9.49 -1.94
N LYS A 66 -15.96 10.06 -0.99
CA LYS A 66 -16.60 10.58 0.19
C LYS A 66 -17.21 11.94 0.01
N GLU A 67 -16.67 12.72 -0.88
CA GLU A 67 -17.11 14.08 -1.04
C GLU A 67 -18.31 14.22 -1.91
N GLU A 68 -18.94 13.13 -2.17
CA GLU A 68 -20.16 13.16 -2.93
C GLU A 68 -21.29 13.79 -2.20
N LYS A 69 -21.11 14.17 -1.03
CA LYS A 69 -22.17 14.79 -0.28
C LYS A 69 -22.82 15.96 -0.91
#